data_ba6dfdd0fe9f31fbb2447929603ab304
#
_entry.id   ba6dfdd0fe9f31fbb2447929603ab304
#
_cell.length_a   1.000
_cell.length_b   1.000
_cell.length_c   1.000
_cell.angle_alpha   90.00
_cell.angle_beta   90.00
_cell.angle_gamma   90.00
#
_symmetry.space_group_name_H-M   'P 1'
#
loop_
_entity.id
_entity.type
_entity.pdbx_description
1 polymer ?
#
loop_
_entity_poly.entity_id
_entity_poly.type
_entity_poly.pdbx_seq_one_letter_code
_entity_poly.pdbx_strand_id
1 'polypeptide(L)'
;MQTNLWIALDGGTTNTRATLLRGDRVIDVVAESVGVRDSVMHQRSPVLHAVGQCLKVLKERHAIVVDQVGVIASGMLGSDAGLVNVPHVMAPATAGQVAGAAFEWFDETVWPKPIKIFPGVRTGPDPSQCGLMEQALAEDIMRGEETQVWGLWQMLSKDRPQLVGQPWILVWPGSHTKMISVGADGTIFGSYTTLAGELFAAMKTATLLRRSVQDSNEMQYSDEIVDLAAKVVWEQGLLRAAFWTRVADVTGKLDQSQRSAWLSSAVIAADVDALSKHEWLNQKTDALLMIGGDKVRQSLYVRMLKKRSHCRIEALDANYCEHAAALGAVHLAMISNREGC
;
A
#
# COMPACT_ATOMS: atom_id res chain seq x y z
N MET A 1 1.63 16.78 -29.12
CA MET A 1 0.42 17.04 -28.31
C MET A 1 0.62 16.34 -26.96
N GLN A 2 0.52 17.04 -25.85
CA GLN A 2 0.63 16.39 -24.52
C GLN A 2 -0.55 15.43 -24.35
N THR A 3 -0.25 14.16 -24.07
CA THR A 3 -1.27 13.14 -23.80
C THR A 3 -2.02 13.54 -22.51
N ASN A 4 -3.33 13.78 -22.63
CA ASN A 4 -4.18 14.11 -21.48
C ASN A 4 -5.01 12.90 -20.99
N LEU A 5 -4.92 11.78 -21.72
CA LEU A 5 -5.62 10.53 -21.39
C LEU A 5 -4.60 9.49 -20.95
N TRP A 6 -4.82 8.89 -19.79
CA TRP A 6 -3.90 7.94 -19.17
C TRP A 6 -4.62 6.69 -18.73
N ILE A 7 -3.97 5.53 -18.84
CA ILE A 7 -4.34 4.32 -18.12
C ILE A 7 -3.23 4.05 -17.11
N ALA A 8 -3.55 4.15 -15.83
CA ALA A 8 -2.66 3.80 -14.74
C ALA A 8 -2.93 2.36 -14.29
N LEU A 9 -1.93 1.49 -14.45
CA LEU A 9 -1.94 0.11 -13.99
C LEU A 9 -1.30 0.05 -12.60
N ASP A 10 -2.00 -0.56 -11.67
CA ASP A 10 -1.50 -0.86 -10.32
C ASP A 10 -1.57 -2.37 -10.08
N GLY A 11 -0.43 -2.99 -9.85
CA GLY A 11 -0.31 -4.39 -9.53
C GLY A 11 -0.03 -4.60 -8.06
N GLY A 12 -0.97 -5.22 -7.36
CA GLY A 12 -0.80 -5.66 -5.99
C GLY A 12 -0.42 -7.14 -5.87
N THR A 13 -0.37 -7.62 -4.63
CA THR A 13 -0.14 -9.04 -4.33
C THR A 13 -1.29 -9.95 -4.77
N THR A 14 -2.52 -9.44 -4.77
CA THR A 14 -3.76 -10.21 -5.00
C THR A 14 -4.64 -9.68 -6.12
N ASN A 15 -4.42 -8.44 -6.57
CA ASN A 15 -5.26 -7.79 -7.58
C ASN A 15 -4.40 -7.02 -8.56
N THR A 16 -4.89 -6.91 -9.79
CA THR A 16 -4.40 -5.99 -10.83
C THR A 16 -5.51 -5.02 -11.15
N ARG A 17 -5.22 -3.72 -11.14
CA ARG A 17 -6.19 -2.65 -11.40
C ARG A 17 -5.70 -1.76 -12.53
N ALA A 18 -6.61 -1.36 -13.42
CA ALA A 18 -6.40 -0.35 -14.44
C ALA A 18 -7.37 0.81 -14.24
N THR A 19 -6.86 2.01 -14.08
CA THR A 19 -7.65 3.23 -13.91
C THR A 19 -7.48 4.11 -15.13
N LEU A 20 -8.59 4.45 -15.79
CA LEU A 20 -8.63 5.42 -16.90
C LEU A 20 -8.81 6.82 -16.33
N LEU A 21 -7.90 7.73 -16.69
CA LEU A 21 -7.93 9.13 -16.24
C LEU A 21 -7.84 10.11 -17.42
N ARG A 22 -8.51 11.25 -17.26
CA ARG A 22 -8.30 12.42 -18.12
C ARG A 22 -7.83 13.58 -17.25
N GLY A 23 -6.54 13.92 -17.39
CA GLY A 23 -5.87 14.80 -16.43
C GLY A 23 -5.86 14.20 -15.02
N ASP A 24 -6.45 14.89 -14.06
CA ASP A 24 -6.62 14.47 -12.66
C ASP A 24 -8.01 13.82 -12.37
N ARG A 25 -8.84 13.65 -13.40
CA ARG A 25 -10.17 13.05 -13.24
C ARG A 25 -10.18 11.59 -13.59
N VAL A 26 -10.53 10.74 -12.63
CA VAL A 26 -10.83 9.30 -12.86
C VAL A 26 -12.13 9.18 -13.67
N ILE A 27 -12.09 8.41 -14.76
CA ILE A 27 -13.22 8.15 -15.66
C ILE A 27 -13.80 6.76 -15.40
N ASP A 28 -12.94 5.73 -15.30
CA ASP A 28 -13.36 4.34 -15.13
C ASP A 28 -12.26 3.53 -14.44
N VAL A 29 -12.65 2.45 -13.79
CA VAL A 29 -11.73 1.52 -13.12
C VAL A 29 -12.14 0.10 -13.49
N VAL A 30 -11.15 -0.69 -13.92
CA VAL A 30 -11.29 -2.14 -14.16
C VAL A 30 -10.30 -2.85 -13.26
N ALA A 31 -10.73 -3.94 -12.64
CA ALA A 31 -9.85 -4.74 -11.78
C ALA A 31 -10.06 -6.24 -12.02
N GLU A 32 -8.95 -6.97 -11.94
CA GLU A 32 -8.91 -8.43 -11.95
C GLU A 32 -8.41 -8.94 -10.59
N SER A 33 -9.04 -9.99 -10.07
CA SER A 33 -8.65 -10.65 -8.82
C SER A 33 -7.46 -11.57 -9.03
N VAL A 34 -6.42 -11.06 -9.70
CA VAL A 34 -5.15 -11.72 -10.00
C VAL A 34 -4.04 -10.76 -9.66
N GLY A 35 -3.08 -11.20 -8.84
CA GLY A 35 -1.92 -10.42 -8.45
C GLY A 35 -0.62 -11.21 -8.59
N VAL A 36 0.49 -10.62 -8.17
CA VAL A 36 1.82 -11.25 -8.35
C VAL A 36 1.98 -12.55 -7.57
N ARG A 37 1.20 -12.76 -6.51
CA ARG A 37 1.19 -14.05 -5.79
C ARG A 37 0.78 -15.21 -6.68
N ASP A 38 -0.13 -14.98 -7.61
CA ASP A 38 -0.58 -16.00 -8.56
C ASP A 38 0.50 -16.30 -9.62
N SER A 39 1.34 -15.32 -9.94
CA SER A 39 2.46 -15.47 -10.87
C SER A 39 3.64 -16.24 -10.28
N VAL A 40 3.87 -16.18 -8.98
CA VAL A 40 4.92 -16.98 -8.31
C VAL A 40 4.64 -18.47 -8.49
N MET A 41 3.37 -18.86 -8.54
CA MET A 41 2.93 -20.25 -8.74
C MET A 41 2.89 -20.68 -10.20
N HIS A 42 2.80 -19.74 -11.18
CA HIS A 42 2.45 -20.01 -12.57
C HIS A 42 3.27 -19.23 -13.62
N GLN A 43 4.50 -18.80 -13.33
CA GLN A 43 5.44 -18.19 -14.30
C GLN A 43 4.93 -16.90 -15.01
N ARG A 44 4.54 -15.87 -14.30
CA ARG A 44 4.13 -14.53 -14.81
C ARG A 44 2.86 -14.50 -15.68
N SER A 45 2.44 -15.62 -16.28
CA SER A 45 1.30 -15.69 -17.20
C SER A 45 -0.01 -15.10 -16.64
N PRO A 46 -0.41 -15.35 -15.37
CA PRO A 46 -1.66 -14.81 -14.84
C PRO A 46 -1.69 -13.27 -14.78
N VAL A 47 -0.62 -12.62 -14.30
CA VAL A 47 -0.55 -11.15 -14.22
C VAL A 47 -0.51 -10.52 -15.61
N LEU A 48 0.25 -11.11 -16.54
CA LEU A 48 0.30 -10.64 -17.91
C LEU A 48 -1.08 -10.66 -18.55
N HIS A 49 -1.81 -11.76 -18.36
CA HIS A 49 -3.18 -11.92 -18.86
C HIS A 49 -4.13 -10.88 -18.21
N ALA A 50 -4.07 -10.70 -16.89
CA ALA A 50 -4.90 -9.73 -16.16
C ALA A 50 -4.66 -8.29 -16.65
N VAL A 51 -3.40 -7.89 -16.85
CA VAL A 51 -3.06 -6.58 -17.43
C VAL A 51 -3.67 -6.43 -18.83
N GLY A 52 -3.48 -7.43 -19.71
CA GLY A 52 -4.05 -7.41 -21.06
C GLY A 52 -5.58 -7.31 -21.06
N GLN A 53 -6.25 -8.04 -20.17
CA GLN A 53 -7.73 -7.98 -20.02
C GLN A 53 -8.20 -6.61 -19.54
N CYS A 54 -7.58 -6.06 -18.51
CA CYS A 54 -7.91 -4.71 -18.04
C CYS A 54 -7.78 -3.65 -19.15
N LEU A 55 -6.67 -3.68 -19.89
CA LEU A 55 -6.43 -2.76 -21.01
C LEU A 55 -7.45 -2.94 -22.13
N LYS A 56 -7.76 -4.19 -22.50
CA LYS A 56 -8.75 -4.53 -23.52
C LYS A 56 -10.14 -4.00 -23.14
N VAL A 57 -10.58 -4.26 -21.91
CA VAL A 57 -11.91 -3.82 -21.43
C VAL A 57 -12.03 -2.30 -21.47
N LEU A 58 -11.03 -1.56 -20.96
CA LEU A 58 -11.04 -0.09 -21.01
C LEU A 58 -11.03 0.43 -22.46
N LYS A 59 -10.20 -0.17 -23.33
CA LYS A 59 -10.13 0.21 -24.74
C LYS A 59 -11.47 0.04 -25.46
N GLU A 60 -12.14 -1.10 -25.27
CA GLU A 60 -13.43 -1.38 -25.89
C GLU A 60 -14.55 -0.50 -25.32
N ARG A 61 -14.63 -0.38 -24.00
CA ARG A 61 -15.66 0.40 -23.31
C ARG A 61 -15.64 1.89 -23.64
N HIS A 62 -14.45 2.45 -23.83
CA HIS A 62 -14.26 3.88 -24.09
C HIS A 62 -13.81 4.22 -25.50
N ALA A 63 -13.81 3.24 -26.43
CA ALA A 63 -13.33 3.41 -27.81
C ALA A 63 -11.97 4.11 -27.88
N ILE A 64 -11.01 3.69 -27.03
CA ILE A 64 -9.73 4.37 -26.89
C ILE A 64 -8.88 4.18 -28.16
N VAL A 65 -8.45 5.30 -28.73
CA VAL A 65 -7.44 5.34 -29.78
C VAL A 65 -6.06 5.21 -29.14
N VAL A 66 -5.33 4.15 -29.46
CA VAL A 66 -4.05 3.81 -28.84
C VAL A 66 -3.03 4.95 -28.87
N ASP A 67 -3.01 5.71 -29.97
CA ASP A 67 -2.08 6.83 -30.14
C ASP A 67 -2.38 8.05 -29.25
N GLN A 68 -3.56 8.10 -28.65
CA GLN A 68 -4.02 9.21 -27.83
C GLN A 68 -3.97 8.94 -26.33
N VAL A 69 -3.55 7.73 -25.92
CA VAL A 69 -3.49 7.32 -24.51
C VAL A 69 -2.07 6.93 -24.12
N GLY A 70 -1.62 7.41 -22.96
CA GLY A 70 -0.42 6.91 -22.29
C GLY A 70 -0.78 5.76 -21.33
N VAL A 71 0.01 4.71 -21.33
CA VAL A 71 -0.13 3.60 -20.37
C VAL A 71 1.07 3.59 -19.43
N ILE A 72 0.79 3.59 -18.14
CA ILE A 72 1.79 3.63 -17.09
C ILE A 72 1.49 2.54 -16.06
N ALA A 73 2.53 2.05 -15.41
CA ALA A 73 2.40 0.98 -14.43
C ALA A 73 3.23 1.27 -13.19
N SER A 74 2.73 0.82 -12.05
CA SER A 74 3.37 0.92 -10.74
C SER A 74 3.11 -0.34 -9.91
N GLY A 75 3.58 -0.33 -8.69
CA GLY A 75 3.40 -1.44 -7.78
C GLY A 75 4.18 -2.69 -8.21
N MET A 76 3.68 -3.84 -7.85
CA MET A 76 4.35 -5.12 -8.09
C MET A 76 4.51 -5.49 -9.57
N LEU A 77 3.91 -4.73 -10.51
CA LEU A 77 4.16 -4.90 -11.95
C LEU A 77 5.64 -4.65 -12.31
N GLY A 78 6.33 -3.80 -11.54
CA GLY A 78 7.77 -3.55 -11.68
C GLY A 78 8.67 -4.51 -10.88
N SER A 79 8.22 -5.71 -10.53
CA SER A 79 8.99 -6.72 -9.80
C SER A 79 9.27 -7.97 -10.65
N ASP A 80 10.11 -8.88 -10.14
CA ASP A 80 10.41 -10.17 -10.78
C ASP A 80 9.16 -11.04 -11.01
N ALA A 81 8.18 -10.92 -10.13
CA ALA A 81 6.89 -11.61 -10.24
C ALA A 81 5.86 -10.85 -11.10
N GLY A 82 6.17 -9.62 -11.48
CA GLY A 82 5.35 -8.76 -12.35
C GLY A 82 5.71 -8.85 -13.82
N LEU A 83 5.68 -7.71 -14.52
CA LEU A 83 6.03 -7.62 -15.94
C LEU A 83 7.55 -7.64 -16.16
N VAL A 84 8.28 -6.85 -15.39
CA VAL A 84 9.73 -6.72 -15.46
C VAL A 84 10.27 -6.22 -14.12
N ASN A 85 11.49 -6.65 -13.76
CA ASN A 85 12.14 -6.13 -12.56
C ASN A 85 12.75 -4.75 -12.84
N VAL A 86 12.21 -3.71 -12.21
CA VAL A 86 12.74 -2.35 -12.27
C VAL A 86 13.47 -2.07 -10.95
N PRO A 87 14.77 -1.74 -10.96
CA PRO A 87 15.54 -1.45 -9.75
C PRO A 87 14.92 -0.31 -8.94
N HIS A 88 14.96 -0.40 -7.61
CA HIS A 88 14.46 0.64 -6.72
C HIS A 88 15.34 1.90 -6.75
N VAL A 89 14.73 3.06 -6.56
CA VAL A 89 15.42 4.31 -6.26
C VAL A 89 15.71 4.37 -4.76
N MET A 90 16.90 4.83 -4.39
CA MET A 90 17.26 4.99 -2.97
C MET A 90 16.61 6.23 -2.37
N ALA A 91 16.09 6.10 -1.15
CA ALA A 91 15.66 7.22 -0.35
C ALA A 91 16.89 8.00 0.21
N PRO A 92 16.81 9.35 0.40
CA PRO A 92 15.66 10.22 0.08
C PRO A 92 15.35 10.28 -1.41
N ALA A 93 14.09 10.08 -1.77
CA ALA A 93 13.63 10.00 -3.16
C ALA A 93 12.59 11.07 -3.49
N THR A 94 12.85 11.86 -4.51
CA THR A 94 11.89 12.83 -5.08
C THR A 94 11.08 12.19 -6.21
N ALA A 95 9.93 12.78 -6.51
CA ALA A 95 9.13 12.37 -7.66
C ALA A 95 9.91 12.45 -8.98
N GLY A 96 10.78 13.46 -9.14
CA GLY A 96 11.66 13.59 -10.32
C GLY A 96 12.63 12.42 -10.48
N GLN A 97 13.29 12.02 -9.40
CA GLN A 97 14.23 10.87 -9.44
C GLN A 97 13.53 9.57 -9.83
N VAL A 98 12.33 9.30 -9.29
CA VAL A 98 11.57 8.11 -9.63
C VAL A 98 11.01 8.19 -11.06
N ALA A 99 10.55 9.35 -11.48
CA ALA A 99 10.09 9.58 -12.85
C ALA A 99 11.21 9.40 -13.88
N GLY A 100 12.43 9.88 -13.57
CA GLY A 100 13.62 9.73 -14.43
C GLY A 100 14.17 8.31 -14.49
N ALA A 101 13.87 7.47 -13.48
CA ALA A 101 14.27 6.06 -13.43
C ALA A 101 13.20 5.08 -13.97
N ALA A 102 12.16 5.60 -14.62
CA ALA A 102 11.12 4.78 -15.22
C ALA A 102 11.68 3.89 -16.35
N PHE A 103 11.15 2.67 -16.44
CA PHE A 103 11.50 1.69 -17.48
C PHE A 103 10.38 1.58 -18.51
N GLU A 104 10.73 1.60 -19.80
CA GLU A 104 9.79 1.34 -20.87
C GLU A 104 9.75 -0.17 -21.21
N TRP A 105 8.64 -0.80 -20.86
CA TRP A 105 8.40 -2.20 -21.14
C TRP A 105 7.47 -2.34 -22.35
N PHE A 106 7.76 -3.29 -23.24
CA PHE A 106 6.99 -3.52 -24.46
C PHE A 106 6.70 -5.00 -24.68
N ASP A 107 5.43 -5.32 -24.89
CA ASP A 107 4.93 -6.59 -25.38
C ASP A 107 3.68 -6.31 -26.23
N GLU A 108 3.82 -6.50 -27.55
CA GLU A 108 2.76 -6.21 -28.53
C GLU A 108 1.48 -7.02 -28.28
N THR A 109 1.59 -8.19 -27.67
CA THR A 109 0.44 -9.05 -27.34
C THR A 109 -0.41 -8.51 -26.20
N VAL A 110 0.17 -7.63 -25.36
CA VAL A 110 -0.48 -6.98 -24.22
C VAL A 110 -0.99 -5.59 -24.60
N TRP A 111 -0.09 -4.78 -25.19
CA TRP A 111 -0.41 -3.41 -25.62
C TRP A 111 0.51 -3.00 -26.77
N PRO A 112 -0.03 -2.38 -27.84
CA PRO A 112 0.75 -2.09 -29.05
C PRO A 112 1.70 -0.88 -28.93
N LYS A 113 1.94 -0.38 -27.72
CA LYS A 113 2.89 0.69 -27.39
C LYS A 113 3.64 0.38 -26.10
N PRO A 114 4.81 0.96 -25.87
CA PRO A 114 5.52 0.83 -24.60
C PRO A 114 4.66 1.25 -23.40
N ILE A 115 4.73 0.48 -22.32
CA ILE A 115 4.17 0.78 -21.02
C ILE A 115 5.32 1.28 -20.15
N LYS A 116 5.17 2.50 -19.60
CA LYS A 116 6.16 3.09 -18.71
C LYS A 116 5.95 2.59 -17.29
N ILE A 117 6.94 1.88 -16.72
CA ILE A 117 6.87 1.27 -15.39
C ILE A 117 7.76 2.05 -14.44
N PHE A 118 7.18 2.54 -13.34
CA PHE A 118 7.91 3.28 -12.32
C PHE A 118 8.55 2.33 -11.30
N PRO A 119 9.79 2.64 -10.85
CA PRO A 119 10.46 1.89 -9.80
C PRO A 119 9.79 2.13 -8.43
N GLY A 120 10.00 1.20 -7.52
CA GLY A 120 9.74 1.42 -6.11
C GLY A 120 10.85 2.24 -5.43
N VAL A 121 10.71 2.48 -4.13
CA VAL A 121 11.71 3.16 -3.31
C VAL A 121 12.29 2.19 -2.28
N ARG A 122 13.60 2.23 -2.11
CA ARG A 122 14.34 1.47 -1.09
C ARG A 122 14.91 2.43 -0.04
N THR A 123 14.72 2.08 1.21
CA THR A 123 15.33 2.75 2.36
C THR A 123 16.56 1.98 2.80
N GLY A 124 17.59 2.66 3.26
CA GLY A 124 18.76 2.02 3.82
C GLY A 124 19.82 3.06 4.22
N PRO A 125 20.71 2.71 5.15
CA PRO A 125 21.83 3.56 5.50
C PRO A 125 22.87 3.57 4.38
N ASP A 126 23.77 4.53 4.42
CA ASP A 126 24.95 4.55 3.56
C ASP A 126 25.82 3.29 3.85
N PRO A 127 26.07 2.45 2.83
CA PRO A 127 26.86 1.24 3.00
C PRO A 127 28.29 1.47 3.58
N SER A 128 28.82 2.67 3.46
CA SER A 128 30.13 3.03 3.99
C SER A 128 30.15 3.29 5.51
N GLN A 129 28.96 3.42 6.14
CA GLN A 129 28.85 3.90 7.52
C GLN A 129 28.51 2.81 8.55
N CYS A 130 28.13 1.61 8.11
CA CYS A 130 27.72 0.55 9.02
C CYS A 130 28.06 -0.85 8.48
N GLY A 131 28.09 -1.83 9.38
CA GLY A 131 28.34 -3.24 9.05
C GLY A 131 27.17 -3.87 8.27
N LEU A 132 27.43 -4.98 7.57
CA LEU A 132 26.47 -5.66 6.71
C LEU A 132 25.14 -6.01 7.42
N MET A 133 25.21 -6.48 8.66
CA MET A 133 24.00 -6.82 9.43
C MET A 133 23.21 -5.60 9.85
N GLU A 134 23.88 -4.50 10.21
CA GLU A 134 23.24 -3.23 10.55
C GLU A 134 22.56 -2.63 9.33
N GLN A 135 23.20 -2.71 8.16
CA GLN A 135 22.59 -2.35 6.89
C GLN A 135 21.31 -3.14 6.64
N ALA A 136 21.40 -4.47 6.71
CA ALA A 136 20.25 -5.35 6.43
C ALA A 136 19.07 -5.09 7.37
N LEU A 137 19.32 -4.75 8.64
CA LEU A 137 18.27 -4.45 9.62
C LEU A 137 17.65 -3.05 9.44
N ALA A 138 18.39 -2.13 8.84
CA ALA A 138 17.94 -0.76 8.59
C ALA A 138 17.35 -0.58 7.17
N GLU A 139 17.45 -1.60 6.31
CA GLU A 139 16.88 -1.56 4.97
C GLU A 139 15.37 -1.86 4.98
N ASP A 140 14.67 -1.14 4.12
CA ASP A 140 13.26 -1.37 3.82
C ASP A 140 13.00 -1.13 2.32
N ILE A 141 11.95 -1.74 1.82
CA ILE A 141 11.53 -1.60 0.43
C ILE A 141 10.03 -1.35 0.33
N MET A 142 9.62 -0.51 -0.59
CA MET A 142 8.23 -0.36 -0.99
C MET A 142 8.11 -0.31 -2.51
N ARG A 143 6.97 -0.75 -3.01
CA ARG A 143 6.68 -0.75 -4.43
C ARG A 143 5.18 -0.63 -4.67
N GLY A 144 4.78 0.59 -5.07
CA GLY A 144 3.39 1.02 -5.27
C GLY A 144 3.00 2.13 -4.31
N GLU A 145 3.40 2.07 -3.05
CA GLU A 145 3.05 3.07 -2.04
C GLU A 145 3.71 4.44 -2.31
N GLU A 146 4.82 4.49 -3.03
CA GLU A 146 5.43 5.75 -3.49
C GLU A 146 4.45 6.54 -4.38
N THR A 147 3.71 5.87 -5.25
CA THR A 147 2.69 6.54 -6.08
C THR A 147 1.54 7.06 -5.22
N GLN A 148 1.15 6.32 -4.17
CA GLN A 148 0.13 6.78 -3.22
C GLN A 148 0.60 8.05 -2.49
N VAL A 149 1.86 8.11 -2.07
CA VAL A 149 2.43 9.31 -1.42
C VAL A 149 2.31 10.52 -2.33
N TRP A 150 2.77 10.45 -3.59
CA TRP A 150 2.72 11.60 -4.49
C TRP A 150 1.32 11.95 -4.94
N GLY A 151 0.43 10.97 -5.10
CA GLY A 151 -0.98 11.21 -5.36
C GLY A 151 -1.66 11.95 -4.21
N LEU A 152 -1.43 11.50 -2.98
CA LEU A 152 -1.91 12.18 -1.77
C LEU A 152 -1.34 13.60 -1.65
N TRP A 153 -0.03 13.75 -1.82
CA TRP A 153 0.62 15.06 -1.77
C TRP A 153 0.00 16.03 -2.78
N GLN A 154 -0.25 15.57 -4.02
CA GLN A 154 -0.86 16.37 -5.06
C GLN A 154 -2.31 16.75 -4.76
N MET A 155 -3.14 15.79 -4.31
CA MET A 155 -4.54 16.02 -3.96
C MET A 155 -4.65 16.97 -2.75
N LEU A 156 -3.91 16.68 -1.69
CA LEU A 156 -3.94 17.46 -0.45
C LEU A 156 -3.33 18.85 -0.64
N SER A 157 -2.33 19.02 -1.51
CA SER A 157 -1.79 20.36 -1.85
C SER A 157 -2.84 21.29 -2.46
N LYS A 158 -3.84 20.74 -3.15
CA LYS A 158 -4.97 21.49 -3.70
C LYS A 158 -6.06 21.73 -2.66
N ASP A 159 -6.46 20.67 -1.95
CA ASP A 159 -7.67 20.69 -1.14
C ASP A 159 -7.40 21.09 0.32
N ARG A 160 -6.25 20.69 0.87
CA ARG A 160 -5.86 20.83 2.28
C ARG A 160 -4.36 21.12 2.43
N PRO A 161 -3.83 22.21 1.82
CA PRO A 161 -2.39 22.49 1.75
C PRO A 161 -1.70 22.57 3.12
N GLN A 162 -2.44 22.93 4.17
CA GLN A 162 -1.93 22.97 5.54
C GLN A 162 -1.50 21.60 6.09
N LEU A 163 -1.96 20.50 5.50
CA LEU A 163 -1.55 19.14 5.93
C LEU A 163 -0.21 18.73 5.33
N VAL A 164 0.10 19.15 4.10
CA VAL A 164 1.30 18.75 3.36
C VAL A 164 2.37 19.83 3.29
N GLY A 165 2.09 21.05 3.75
CA GLY A 165 3.06 22.14 3.86
C GLY A 165 4.07 21.98 5.03
N GLN A 166 4.11 20.82 5.66
CA GLN A 166 5.02 20.40 6.73
C GLN A 166 5.39 18.92 6.53
N PRO A 167 6.45 18.39 7.14
CA PRO A 167 6.73 16.97 7.15
C PRO A 167 5.58 16.16 7.77
N TRP A 168 5.31 14.98 7.21
CA TRP A 168 4.23 14.10 7.67
C TRP A 168 4.63 12.63 7.53
N ILE A 169 3.90 11.78 8.22
CA ILE A 169 4.08 10.34 8.19
C ILE A 169 2.80 9.73 7.62
N LEU A 170 2.92 8.84 6.65
CA LEU A 170 1.81 8.04 6.15
C LEU A 170 1.86 6.65 6.77
N VAL A 171 0.75 6.18 7.32
CA VAL A 171 0.53 4.76 7.62
C VAL A 171 -0.51 4.23 6.65
N TRP A 172 -0.12 3.22 5.88
CA TRP A 172 -0.98 2.60 4.87
C TRP A 172 -1.16 1.11 5.16
N PRO A 173 -2.23 0.72 5.87
CA PRO A 173 -2.55 -0.69 6.14
C PRO A 173 -2.96 -1.43 4.86
N GLY A 174 -2.30 -2.56 4.61
CA GLY A 174 -2.54 -3.43 3.47
C GLY A 174 -2.24 -4.89 3.80
N SER A 175 -1.84 -5.68 2.81
CA SER A 175 -1.20 -6.99 3.04
C SER A 175 0.07 -6.79 3.88
N HIS A 176 0.85 -5.80 3.51
CA HIS A 176 1.95 -5.24 4.29
C HIS A 176 1.52 -3.84 4.74
N THR A 177 1.69 -3.53 6.02
CA THR A 177 1.50 -2.16 6.49
C THR A 177 2.75 -1.36 6.20
N LYS A 178 2.61 -0.21 5.56
CA LYS A 178 3.69 0.73 5.30
C LYS A 178 3.57 1.95 6.20
N MET A 179 4.66 2.30 6.85
CA MET A 179 4.84 3.60 7.48
C MET A 179 5.91 4.34 6.69
N ILE A 180 5.59 5.53 6.18
CA ILE A 180 6.43 6.28 5.23
C ILE A 180 6.65 7.68 5.76
N SER A 181 7.91 8.11 5.86
CA SER A 181 8.27 9.48 6.22
C SER A 181 8.38 10.35 4.97
N VAL A 182 7.63 11.47 4.97
CA VAL A 182 7.48 12.34 3.81
C VAL A 182 7.74 13.80 4.19
N GLY A 183 8.52 14.49 3.37
CA GLY A 183 8.78 15.93 3.51
C GLY A 183 7.63 16.80 3.02
N ALA A 184 7.68 18.09 3.34
CA ALA A 184 6.71 19.08 2.87
C ALA A 184 6.69 19.22 1.34
N ASP A 185 7.78 18.92 0.68
CA ASP A 185 7.93 18.93 -0.78
C ASP A 185 7.54 17.59 -1.45
N GLY A 186 7.07 16.62 -0.68
CA GLY A 186 6.74 15.28 -1.15
C GLY A 186 7.95 14.34 -1.28
N THR A 187 9.14 14.75 -0.83
CA THR A 187 10.31 13.86 -0.77
C THR A 187 10.06 12.71 0.19
N ILE A 188 10.25 11.47 -0.26
CA ILE A 188 10.16 10.28 0.57
C ILE A 188 11.51 10.04 1.23
N PHE A 189 11.56 10.15 2.57
CA PHE A 189 12.79 9.94 3.34
C PHE A 189 13.04 8.47 3.69
N GLY A 190 12.00 7.66 3.75
CA GLY A 190 12.12 6.24 4.01
C GLY A 190 10.78 5.57 4.29
N SER A 191 10.82 4.25 4.42
CA SER A 191 9.70 3.41 4.80
C SER A 191 10.08 2.44 5.91
N TYR A 192 9.05 1.96 6.62
CA TYR A 192 9.11 0.90 7.60
C TYR A 192 7.92 -0.03 7.36
N THR A 193 8.18 -1.31 7.09
CA THR A 193 7.17 -2.27 6.63
C THR A 193 6.94 -3.37 7.65
N THR A 194 5.67 -3.76 7.83
CA THR A 194 5.29 -4.94 8.58
C THR A 194 4.40 -5.87 7.76
N LEU A 195 4.32 -7.15 8.18
CA LEU A 195 3.56 -8.21 7.50
C LEU A 195 2.13 -8.39 8.06
N ALA A 196 1.55 -7.37 8.69
CA ALA A 196 0.34 -7.53 9.50
C ALA A 196 -0.84 -8.17 8.75
N GLY A 197 -1.17 -7.68 7.55
CA GLY A 197 -2.29 -8.21 6.77
C GLY A 197 -2.03 -9.61 6.24
N GLU A 198 -0.82 -9.90 5.80
CA GLU A 198 -0.44 -11.24 5.33
C GLU A 198 -0.40 -12.25 6.47
N LEU A 199 0.12 -11.87 7.63
CA LEU A 199 0.11 -12.69 8.83
C LEU A 199 -1.33 -13.03 9.26
N PHE A 200 -2.23 -12.05 9.26
CA PHE A 200 -3.64 -12.29 9.55
C PHE A 200 -4.26 -13.30 8.56
N ALA A 201 -4.00 -13.13 7.26
CA ALA A 201 -4.49 -14.07 6.24
C ALA A 201 -3.92 -15.49 6.45
N ALA A 202 -2.64 -15.62 6.76
CA ALA A 202 -2.00 -16.89 7.03
C ALA A 202 -2.58 -17.56 8.29
N MET A 203 -2.81 -16.81 9.37
CA MET A 203 -3.44 -17.32 10.58
C MET A 203 -4.85 -17.88 10.31
N LYS A 204 -5.64 -17.20 9.47
CA LYS A 204 -6.99 -17.63 9.07
C LYS A 204 -7.00 -18.90 8.22
N THR A 205 -5.99 -19.12 7.40
CA THR A 205 -6.02 -20.17 6.37
C THR A 205 -5.10 -21.35 6.67
N ALA A 206 -3.92 -21.09 7.24
CA ALA A 206 -2.85 -22.06 7.37
C ALA A 206 -2.61 -22.56 8.81
N THR A 207 -3.39 -22.11 9.79
CA THR A 207 -3.24 -22.53 11.19
C THR A 207 -4.48 -23.25 11.72
N LEU A 208 -4.36 -23.78 12.95
CA LEU A 208 -5.50 -24.37 13.65
C LEU A 208 -6.66 -23.37 13.89
N LEU A 209 -6.39 -22.07 13.82
CA LEU A 209 -7.40 -21.01 14.01
C LEU A 209 -8.41 -20.96 12.86
N ARG A 210 -8.10 -21.53 11.69
CA ARG A 210 -9.00 -21.63 10.55
C ARG A 210 -10.41 -22.12 10.91
N ARG A 211 -10.53 -23.03 11.87
CA ARG A 211 -11.83 -23.56 12.31
C ARG A 211 -12.56 -22.64 13.28
N SER A 212 -11.84 -21.73 13.90
CA SER A 212 -12.38 -20.84 14.94
C SER A 212 -12.81 -19.48 14.43
N VAL A 213 -12.41 -19.11 13.21
CA VAL A 213 -12.69 -17.81 12.59
C VAL A 213 -13.48 -17.96 11.29
N GLN A 214 -14.08 -16.89 10.84
CA GLN A 214 -14.93 -16.83 9.65
C GLN A 214 -14.17 -16.30 8.44
N ASP A 215 -14.48 -16.80 7.26
CA ASP A 215 -13.94 -16.28 5.99
C ASP A 215 -14.66 -15.01 5.50
N SER A 216 -15.82 -14.66 6.09
CA SER A 216 -16.62 -13.53 5.65
C SER A 216 -16.02 -12.18 6.05
N ASN A 217 -16.31 -11.15 5.24
CA ASN A 217 -15.99 -9.76 5.53
C ASN A 217 -16.88 -9.14 6.65
N GLU A 218 -17.79 -9.89 7.24
CA GLU A 218 -18.73 -9.45 8.26
C GLU A 218 -18.19 -9.70 9.67
N MET A 219 -17.03 -9.12 9.99
CA MET A 219 -16.52 -9.15 11.36
C MET A 219 -17.25 -8.13 12.22
N GLN A 220 -17.78 -8.58 13.36
CA GLN A 220 -18.44 -7.70 14.33
C GLN A 220 -17.43 -7.09 15.28
N TYR A 221 -16.94 -5.92 14.93
CA TYR A 221 -16.06 -5.14 15.81
C TYR A 221 -16.91 -4.39 16.85
N SER A 222 -16.67 -4.68 18.13
CA SER A 222 -17.10 -3.82 19.24
C SER A 222 -15.89 -3.16 19.87
N ASP A 223 -16.10 -2.00 20.45
CA ASP A 223 -15.05 -1.28 21.18
C ASP A 223 -14.41 -2.13 22.26
N GLU A 224 -15.21 -2.94 22.96
CA GLU A 224 -14.75 -3.86 23.99
C GLU A 224 -13.81 -4.93 23.44
N ILE A 225 -14.18 -5.62 22.35
CA ILE A 225 -13.35 -6.64 21.70
C ILE A 225 -12.02 -6.04 21.24
N VAL A 226 -12.07 -4.88 20.58
CA VAL A 226 -10.90 -4.19 20.04
C VAL A 226 -9.94 -3.78 21.15
N ASP A 227 -10.45 -3.14 22.20
CA ASP A 227 -9.63 -2.63 23.30
C ASP A 227 -9.05 -3.78 24.15
N LEU A 228 -9.83 -4.84 24.38
CA LEU A 228 -9.36 -5.99 25.13
C LEU A 228 -8.30 -6.79 24.36
N ALA A 229 -8.49 -6.99 23.06
CA ALA A 229 -7.49 -7.63 22.21
C ALA A 229 -6.17 -6.84 22.20
N ALA A 230 -6.26 -5.52 22.05
CA ALA A 230 -5.09 -4.63 22.12
C ALA A 230 -4.38 -4.72 23.47
N LYS A 231 -5.12 -4.66 24.58
CA LYS A 231 -4.57 -4.81 25.94
C LYS A 231 -3.82 -6.14 26.10
N VAL A 232 -4.44 -7.25 25.70
CA VAL A 232 -3.81 -8.57 25.82
C VAL A 232 -2.53 -8.66 25.00
N VAL A 233 -2.52 -8.10 23.78
CA VAL A 233 -1.32 -8.07 22.94
C VAL A 233 -0.21 -7.26 23.61
N TRP A 234 -0.51 -6.08 24.13
CA TRP A 234 0.49 -5.20 24.72
C TRP A 234 1.06 -5.71 26.04
N GLU A 235 0.28 -6.50 26.77
CA GLU A 235 0.72 -7.11 28.04
C GLU A 235 1.34 -8.49 27.88
N GLN A 236 0.84 -9.34 26.95
CA GLN A 236 1.17 -10.76 26.85
C GLN A 236 1.69 -11.19 25.48
N GLY A 237 1.66 -10.30 24.49
CA GLY A 237 2.13 -10.54 23.12
C GLY A 237 1.09 -11.19 22.20
N LEU A 238 1.37 -11.08 20.88
CA LEU A 238 0.47 -11.56 19.83
C LEU A 238 0.20 -13.06 19.92
N LEU A 239 1.21 -13.87 20.19
CA LEU A 239 1.04 -15.36 20.18
C LEU A 239 0.00 -15.80 21.20
N ARG A 240 0.01 -15.20 22.39
CA ARG A 240 -1.00 -15.48 23.43
C ARG A 240 -2.39 -14.99 23.02
N ALA A 241 -2.49 -13.76 22.53
CA ALA A 241 -3.75 -13.17 22.07
C ALA A 241 -4.38 -13.96 20.91
N ALA A 242 -3.56 -14.42 19.96
CA ALA A 242 -4.01 -15.25 18.83
C ALA A 242 -4.54 -16.62 19.32
N PHE A 243 -3.82 -17.28 20.22
CA PHE A 243 -4.28 -18.58 20.77
C PHE A 243 -5.58 -18.44 21.57
N TRP A 244 -5.83 -17.30 22.18
CA TRP A 244 -7.08 -17.05 22.91
C TRP A 244 -8.31 -17.16 21.98
N THR A 245 -8.19 -16.88 20.68
CA THR A 245 -9.24 -17.15 19.67
C THR A 245 -9.72 -18.61 19.74
N ARG A 246 -8.79 -19.55 19.87
CA ARG A 246 -9.14 -20.97 20.02
C ARG A 246 -9.75 -21.29 21.38
N VAL A 247 -9.26 -20.64 22.44
CA VAL A 247 -9.84 -20.80 23.78
C VAL A 247 -11.29 -20.32 23.80
N ALA A 248 -11.56 -19.14 23.22
CA ALA A 248 -12.92 -18.57 23.14
C ALA A 248 -13.88 -19.48 22.35
N ASP A 249 -13.39 -20.12 21.28
CA ASP A 249 -14.15 -21.09 20.49
C ASP A 249 -14.53 -22.32 21.33
N VAL A 250 -13.54 -22.98 21.93
CA VAL A 250 -13.77 -24.22 22.71
C VAL A 250 -14.64 -23.97 23.94
N THR A 251 -14.54 -22.79 24.56
CA THR A 251 -15.30 -22.42 25.75
C THR A 251 -16.65 -21.73 25.43
N GLY A 252 -16.96 -21.53 24.15
CA GLY A 252 -18.20 -20.90 23.71
C GLY A 252 -18.40 -19.45 24.19
N LYS A 253 -17.29 -18.68 24.40
CA LYS A 253 -17.33 -17.32 24.95
C LYS A 253 -17.67 -16.25 23.94
N LEU A 254 -17.27 -16.44 22.68
CA LEU A 254 -17.53 -15.53 21.57
C LEU A 254 -18.12 -16.33 20.40
N ASP A 255 -18.96 -15.70 19.59
CA ASP A 255 -19.37 -16.26 18.30
C ASP A 255 -18.21 -16.16 17.27
N GLN A 256 -18.41 -16.74 16.10
CA GLN A 256 -17.37 -16.84 15.07
C GLN A 256 -16.95 -15.48 14.52
N SER A 257 -17.90 -14.55 14.35
CA SER A 257 -17.64 -13.20 13.87
C SER A 257 -16.83 -12.38 14.88
N GLN A 258 -17.21 -12.49 16.16
CA GLN A 258 -16.50 -11.85 17.26
C GLN A 258 -15.06 -12.39 17.42
N ARG A 259 -14.87 -13.72 17.27
CA ARG A 259 -13.51 -14.32 17.27
C ARG A 259 -12.65 -13.84 16.11
N SER A 260 -13.26 -13.64 14.94
CA SER A 260 -12.59 -13.07 13.77
C SER A 260 -12.18 -11.61 14.00
N ALA A 261 -13.06 -10.81 14.61
CA ALA A 261 -12.77 -9.43 15.00
C ALA A 261 -11.67 -9.36 16.07
N TRP A 262 -11.69 -10.27 17.06
CA TRP A 262 -10.63 -10.40 18.06
C TRP A 262 -9.27 -10.67 17.40
N LEU A 263 -9.16 -11.69 16.54
CA LEU A 263 -7.90 -12.05 15.91
C LEU A 263 -7.36 -10.91 15.03
N SER A 264 -8.24 -10.26 14.26
CA SER A 264 -7.88 -9.10 13.45
C SER A 264 -7.36 -7.95 14.33
N SER A 265 -8.08 -7.63 15.41
CA SER A 265 -7.68 -6.58 16.36
C SER A 265 -6.35 -6.91 17.06
N ALA A 266 -6.10 -8.19 17.38
CA ALA A 266 -4.84 -8.62 17.98
C ALA A 266 -3.65 -8.43 17.03
N VAL A 267 -3.81 -8.79 15.75
CA VAL A 267 -2.76 -8.57 14.75
C VAL A 267 -2.49 -7.08 14.55
N ILE A 268 -3.53 -6.26 14.41
CA ILE A 268 -3.39 -4.80 14.29
C ILE A 268 -2.75 -4.19 15.54
N ALA A 269 -3.09 -4.67 16.74
CA ALA A 269 -2.48 -4.19 17.97
C ALA A 269 -0.98 -4.49 18.05
N ALA A 270 -0.55 -5.65 17.57
CA ALA A 270 0.87 -6.00 17.49
C ALA A 270 1.60 -5.14 16.45
N ASP A 271 0.95 -4.87 15.33
CA ASP A 271 1.47 -3.99 14.30
C ASP A 271 1.64 -2.55 14.83
N VAL A 272 0.60 -1.99 15.43
CA VAL A 272 0.65 -0.67 16.07
C VAL A 272 1.73 -0.60 17.16
N ASP A 273 1.93 -1.68 17.92
CA ASP A 273 3.01 -1.74 18.92
C ASP A 273 4.40 -1.66 18.26
N ALA A 274 4.60 -2.34 17.14
CA ALA A 274 5.84 -2.27 16.36
C ALA A 274 6.05 -0.86 15.77
N LEU A 275 5.03 -0.30 15.11
CA LEU A 275 5.09 1.05 14.54
C LEU A 275 5.37 2.11 15.60
N SER A 276 4.72 2.03 16.78
CA SER A 276 4.86 3.01 17.87
C SER A 276 6.25 3.03 18.52
N LYS A 277 7.02 1.95 18.38
CA LYS A 277 8.40 1.83 18.86
C LYS A 277 9.42 2.41 17.89
N HIS A 278 9.04 2.62 16.63
CA HIS A 278 9.91 3.22 15.64
C HIS A 278 10.20 4.68 16.00
N GLU A 279 11.41 5.15 15.74
CA GLU A 279 11.88 6.49 16.10
C GLU A 279 10.96 7.61 15.62
N TRP A 280 10.35 7.47 14.43
CA TRP A 280 9.44 8.49 13.88
C TRP A 280 8.17 8.71 14.70
N LEU A 281 7.69 7.70 15.44
CA LEU A 281 6.50 7.80 16.29
C LEU A 281 6.83 7.84 17.78
N ASN A 282 8.01 7.37 18.18
CA ASN A 282 8.42 7.32 19.57
C ASN A 282 8.92 8.68 20.11
N GLN A 283 9.36 9.56 19.22
CA GLN A 283 9.73 10.92 19.60
C GLN A 283 8.47 11.70 20.02
N LYS A 284 8.57 12.49 21.10
CA LYS A 284 7.49 13.41 21.52
C LYS A 284 7.40 14.58 20.54
N THR A 285 6.90 14.34 19.35
CA THR A 285 6.74 15.34 18.29
C THR A 285 5.28 15.49 17.96
N ASP A 286 4.85 16.73 17.64
CA ASP A 286 3.54 17.00 17.06
C ASP A 286 3.48 16.60 15.58
N ALA A 287 4.20 15.52 15.19
CA ALA A 287 4.23 15.04 13.83
C ALA A 287 2.82 14.71 13.34
N LEU A 288 2.53 15.10 12.11
CA LEU A 288 1.27 14.73 11.46
C LEU A 288 1.35 13.29 10.97
N LEU A 289 0.47 12.46 11.50
CA LEU A 289 0.31 11.06 11.10
C LEU A 289 -0.98 10.89 10.29
N MET A 290 -0.86 10.68 8.99
CA MET A 290 -1.98 10.40 8.11
C MET A 290 -2.19 8.89 8.01
N ILE A 291 -3.44 8.43 8.11
CA ILE A 291 -3.75 7.00 8.01
C ILE A 291 -4.68 6.78 6.84
N GLY A 292 -4.23 5.96 5.88
CA GLY A 292 -4.98 5.56 4.69
C GLY A 292 -5.61 4.17 4.80
N GLY A 293 -5.94 3.58 3.64
CA GLY A 293 -6.48 2.22 3.53
C GLY A 293 -7.99 2.12 3.62
N ASP A 294 -8.51 0.90 3.79
CA ASP A 294 -9.95 0.69 3.95
C ASP A 294 -10.46 1.20 5.30
N LYS A 295 -11.71 1.66 5.30
CA LYS A 295 -12.33 2.35 6.44
C LYS A 295 -12.29 1.56 7.74
N VAL A 296 -12.45 0.25 7.69
CA VAL A 296 -12.49 -0.59 8.90
C VAL A 296 -11.10 -0.66 9.51
N ARG A 297 -10.09 -1.08 8.74
CA ARG A 297 -8.71 -1.14 9.23
C ARG A 297 -8.21 0.24 9.65
N GLN A 298 -8.46 1.27 8.84
CA GLN A 298 -8.12 2.64 9.18
C GLN A 298 -8.64 3.04 10.56
N SER A 299 -9.91 2.77 10.87
CA SER A 299 -10.51 3.12 12.18
C SER A 299 -9.84 2.40 13.34
N LEU A 300 -9.45 1.14 13.16
CA LEU A 300 -8.74 0.36 14.17
C LEU A 300 -7.32 0.90 14.42
N TYR A 301 -6.58 1.23 13.35
CA TYR A 301 -5.27 1.87 13.48
C TYR A 301 -5.37 3.23 14.17
N VAL A 302 -6.33 4.08 13.77
CA VAL A 302 -6.57 5.38 14.41
C VAL A 302 -6.84 5.20 15.92
N ARG A 303 -7.74 4.25 16.27
CA ARG A 303 -8.10 3.99 17.67
C ARG A 303 -6.88 3.56 18.51
N MET A 304 -6.07 2.64 17.98
CA MET A 304 -4.93 2.09 18.71
C MET A 304 -3.74 3.03 18.75
N LEU A 305 -3.44 3.73 17.64
CA LEU A 305 -2.35 4.72 17.58
C LEU A 305 -2.60 5.92 18.48
N LYS A 306 -3.86 6.36 18.67
CA LYS A 306 -4.21 7.38 19.69
C LYS A 306 -3.83 6.98 21.11
N LYS A 307 -3.70 5.68 21.40
CA LYS A 307 -3.29 5.17 22.71
C LYS A 307 -1.78 4.96 22.84
N ARG A 308 -1.04 4.97 21.72
CA ARG A 308 0.38 4.55 21.64
C ARG A 308 1.31 5.61 21.06
N SER A 309 0.79 6.70 20.53
CA SER A 309 1.60 7.78 19.97
C SER A 309 1.09 9.15 20.44
N HIS A 310 1.97 10.14 20.40
CA HIS A 310 1.64 11.55 20.70
C HIS A 310 1.39 12.36 19.41
N CYS A 311 1.39 11.71 18.24
CA CYS A 311 1.21 12.37 16.96
C CYS A 311 -0.20 12.93 16.79
N ARG A 312 -0.31 14.01 16.01
CA ARG A 312 -1.60 14.46 15.49
C ARG A 312 -2.07 13.51 14.40
N ILE A 313 -3.15 12.76 14.65
CA ILE A 313 -3.64 11.72 13.72
C ILE A 313 -4.76 12.28 12.85
N GLU A 314 -4.61 12.10 11.54
CA GLU A 314 -5.57 12.44 10.50
C GLU A 314 -5.96 11.17 9.72
N ALA A 315 -7.24 10.81 9.75
CA ALA A 315 -7.78 9.73 8.91
C ALA A 315 -8.09 10.28 7.51
N LEU A 316 -7.54 9.66 6.48
CA LEU A 316 -7.78 10.08 5.09
C LEU A 316 -9.18 9.64 4.63
N ASP A 317 -9.86 10.53 3.90
CA ASP A 317 -11.16 10.20 3.29
C ASP A 317 -11.02 9.13 2.21
N ALA A 318 -12.09 8.38 1.96
CA ALA A 318 -12.12 7.30 0.97
C ALA A 318 -11.67 7.77 -0.41
N ASN A 319 -12.07 8.97 -0.84
CA ASN A 319 -11.69 9.54 -2.13
C ASN A 319 -10.15 9.65 -2.28
N TYR A 320 -9.43 10.07 -1.22
CA TYR A 320 -7.97 10.09 -1.24
C TYR A 320 -7.40 8.68 -1.33
N CYS A 321 -7.95 7.74 -0.57
CA CYS A 321 -7.46 6.37 -0.54
C CYS A 321 -7.67 5.63 -1.87
N GLU A 322 -8.78 5.88 -2.56
CA GLU A 322 -9.13 5.21 -3.81
C GLU A 322 -8.34 5.70 -5.02
N HIS A 323 -7.98 6.98 -5.03
CA HIS A 323 -7.42 7.63 -6.22
C HIS A 323 -5.92 7.93 -6.14
N ALA A 324 -5.34 7.91 -4.93
CA ALA A 324 -3.95 8.30 -4.71
C ALA A 324 -2.95 7.58 -5.63
N ALA A 325 -3.01 6.26 -5.74
CA ALA A 325 -2.06 5.49 -6.55
C ALA A 325 -2.10 5.89 -8.04
N ALA A 326 -3.31 5.96 -8.62
CA ALA A 326 -3.48 6.29 -10.02
C ALA A 326 -3.07 7.74 -10.34
N LEU A 327 -3.44 8.69 -9.48
CA LEU A 327 -3.08 10.11 -9.64
C LEU A 327 -1.58 10.32 -9.45
N GLY A 328 -0.96 9.61 -8.51
CA GLY A 328 0.49 9.66 -8.31
C GLY A 328 1.27 9.08 -9.49
N ALA A 329 0.81 7.98 -10.07
CA ALA A 329 1.41 7.41 -11.28
C ALA A 329 1.32 8.40 -12.46
N VAL A 330 0.17 9.06 -12.66
CA VAL A 330 0.01 10.11 -13.69
C VAL A 330 0.91 11.30 -13.42
N HIS A 331 1.06 11.71 -12.15
CA HIS A 331 1.98 12.79 -11.76
C HIS A 331 3.43 12.47 -12.16
N LEU A 332 3.91 11.27 -11.87
CA LEU A 332 5.24 10.80 -12.29
C LEU A 332 5.39 10.81 -13.82
N ALA A 333 4.36 10.35 -14.55
CA ALA A 333 4.39 10.35 -16.01
C ALA A 333 4.49 11.77 -16.61
N MET A 334 3.80 12.72 -16.00
CA MET A 334 3.87 14.11 -16.42
C MET A 334 5.26 14.75 -16.19
N ILE A 335 5.93 14.38 -15.08
CA ILE A 335 7.32 14.80 -14.81
C ILE A 335 8.26 14.18 -15.83
N SER A 336 8.21 12.84 -16.00
CA SER A 336 9.06 12.10 -16.93
C SER A 336 8.96 12.62 -18.37
N ASN A 337 7.80 13.07 -18.82
CA ASN A 337 7.59 13.63 -20.15
C ASN A 337 8.13 15.06 -20.32
N ARG A 338 8.38 15.80 -19.21
CA ARG A 338 8.98 17.16 -19.26
C ARG A 338 10.50 17.10 -19.30
N GLU A 339 11.11 16.08 -18.69
CA GLU A 339 12.57 15.90 -18.66
C GLU A 339 13.13 15.25 -19.94
N GLY A 340 12.28 14.62 -20.75
CA GLY A 340 12.62 14.01 -22.04
C GLY A 340 12.48 14.94 -23.26
N CYS A 341 12.14 16.23 -23.05
CA CYS A 341 12.12 17.29 -24.04
C CYS A 341 13.31 18.23 -23.81
#